data_69f70fac2df5563c374162106f6277fd
#
_entry.id   69f70fac2df5563c374162106f6277fd
#
_cell.length_a   1.000
_cell.length_b   1.000
_cell.length_c   1.000
_cell.angle_alpha   90.00
_cell.angle_beta   90.00
_cell.angle_gamma   90.00
#
_symmetry.space_group_name_H-M   'P 1'
#
loop_
_entity.id
_entity.type
_entity.pdbx_description
1 polymer ?
#
loop_
_entity_poly.entity_id
_entity_poly.type
_entity_poly.pdbx_seq_one_letter_code
_entity_poly.pdbx_strand_id
1 'polypeptide(L)'
;MKHLQALAGFCIVLFLCCAGLPAAESPGLHWIVVSKDGRGFTRGASRKPFVPWGFNYDHDEPGRLLEDYWLTEWPRVEEDFREMKELGANVVRIHLQFGKLMDTAEKPNETSLKQLAKLLTLAERTGLYLDLTGLGCYHKADVPAWYDALDEPSRWAAQANFWAAIAKQCKDSPAVFCYDLMNEPVVAGGKRKPGEWLGGAFAGKHFVQFITLDTTGRVPHTVASEWIRTLTKAIRQHDARHLVTVGLVDWSLDRPGLRSGFVPDKIAADLDFLCVHIYPKKGEVPKAIETLRGFAVGKPVVIEETFPLQAGFPEFGQFITESRGIASGWIGFYWGKTPAELRKSGTIGDAILLGWLEFFQREAKSAR
;
A
#
# COMPACT_ATOMS: atom_id res chain seq x y z
N MET A 1 -49.89 -48.56 -60.06
CA MET A 1 -50.56 -47.29 -59.95
C MET A 1 -50.54 -46.87 -58.48
N LYS A 2 -49.99 -45.79 -58.18
CA LYS A 2 -49.96 -44.92 -56.99
C LYS A 2 -48.50 -44.58 -56.62
N HIS A 3 -48.15 -43.34 -56.97
CA HIS A 3 -46.89 -42.66 -56.63
C HIS A 3 -46.83 -42.36 -55.17
N LEU A 4 -45.70 -42.65 -54.53
CA LEU A 4 -45.35 -42.11 -53.22
C LEU A 4 -44.15 -41.18 -53.43
N GLN A 5 -44.40 -39.88 -53.26
CA GLN A 5 -43.34 -38.85 -53.21
C GLN A 5 -42.78 -38.78 -51.81
N ALA A 6 -41.47 -38.98 -51.68
CA ALA A 6 -40.74 -38.77 -50.40
C ALA A 6 -40.27 -37.32 -50.35
N LEU A 7 -40.75 -36.56 -49.36
CA LEU A 7 -40.18 -35.26 -49.00
C LEU A 7 -38.92 -35.49 -48.13
N ALA A 8 -37.77 -35.03 -48.66
CA ALA A 8 -36.54 -34.92 -47.91
C ALA A 8 -36.49 -33.57 -47.20
N GLY A 9 -36.64 -33.58 -45.89
CA GLY A 9 -36.47 -32.39 -45.05
C GLY A 9 -35.00 -32.09 -44.83
N PHE A 10 -34.57 -30.92 -45.28
CA PHE A 10 -33.21 -30.41 -45.10
C PHE A 10 -33.16 -29.66 -43.75
N CYS A 11 -32.57 -30.22 -42.70
CA CYS A 11 -32.27 -29.52 -41.44
C CYS A 11 -30.99 -28.70 -41.62
N ILE A 12 -31.12 -27.40 -41.77
CA ILE A 12 -29.99 -26.47 -41.67
C ILE A 12 -29.67 -26.23 -40.19
N VAL A 13 -28.59 -26.83 -39.72
CA VAL A 13 -28.03 -26.50 -38.39
C VAL A 13 -27.18 -25.24 -38.54
N LEU A 14 -27.71 -24.12 -38.07
CA LEU A 14 -26.92 -22.89 -37.93
C LEU A 14 -25.95 -23.03 -36.74
N PHE A 15 -24.66 -23.25 -37.05
CA PHE A 15 -23.59 -23.03 -36.10
C PHE A 15 -23.40 -21.54 -35.89
N LEU A 16 -23.92 -20.99 -34.77
CA LEU A 16 -23.51 -19.68 -34.28
C LEU A 16 -22.08 -19.82 -33.74
N CYS A 17 -21.09 -19.46 -34.57
CA CYS A 17 -19.75 -19.15 -34.08
C CYS A 17 -19.85 -17.90 -33.18
N CYS A 18 -19.91 -18.08 -31.86
CA CYS A 18 -19.57 -16.99 -30.92
C CYS A 18 -18.08 -16.70 -31.11
N ALA A 19 -17.75 -15.83 -32.04
CA ALA A 19 -16.44 -15.19 -32.07
C ALA A 19 -16.36 -14.36 -30.79
N GLY A 20 -15.62 -14.87 -29.79
CA GLY A 20 -15.28 -14.10 -28.61
C GLY A 20 -14.60 -12.82 -29.09
N LEU A 21 -15.19 -11.67 -28.71
CA LEU A 21 -14.53 -10.38 -28.87
C LEU A 21 -13.15 -10.48 -28.21
N PRO A 22 -12.07 -10.12 -28.90
CA PRO A 22 -10.75 -10.07 -28.28
C PRO A 22 -10.89 -9.15 -27.07
N ALA A 23 -10.49 -9.64 -25.88
CA ALA A 23 -10.37 -8.80 -24.71
C ALA A 23 -9.52 -7.59 -25.12
N ALA A 24 -10.08 -6.39 -24.98
CA ALA A 24 -9.33 -5.17 -25.26
C ALA A 24 -8.04 -5.23 -24.43
N GLU A 25 -6.89 -5.27 -25.10
CA GLU A 25 -5.60 -5.15 -24.42
C GLU A 25 -5.67 -3.91 -23.57
N SER A 26 -5.56 -4.07 -22.26
CA SER A 26 -5.48 -2.93 -21.34
C SER A 26 -4.26 -2.13 -21.77
N PRO A 27 -4.38 -0.83 -22.10
CA PRO A 27 -3.21 -0.03 -22.40
C PRO A 27 -2.25 -0.16 -21.22
N GLY A 28 -1.01 -0.59 -21.46
CA GLY A 28 -0.02 -0.90 -20.43
C GLY A 28 0.10 0.23 -19.42
N LEU A 29 0.43 -0.09 -18.18
CA LEU A 29 0.64 0.90 -17.12
C LEU A 29 1.77 1.88 -17.53
N HIS A 30 1.64 3.12 -17.13
CA HIS A 30 2.62 4.16 -17.34
C HIS A 30 3.40 4.43 -16.05
N TRP A 31 4.65 4.82 -16.16
CA TRP A 31 5.44 5.32 -15.02
C TRP A 31 4.73 6.50 -14.38
N ILE A 32 4.61 6.48 -13.05
CA ILE A 32 4.05 7.59 -12.30
C ILE A 32 5.19 8.51 -11.85
N VAL A 33 5.00 9.80 -12.02
CA VAL A 33 5.95 10.82 -11.61
C VAL A 33 5.22 11.94 -10.86
N VAL A 34 5.95 12.65 -10.02
CA VAL A 34 5.43 13.88 -9.39
C VAL A 34 5.11 14.90 -10.49
N SER A 35 3.99 15.57 -10.39
CA SER A 35 3.57 16.61 -11.33
C SER A 35 4.55 17.81 -11.29
N LYS A 36 4.60 18.58 -12.37
CA LYS A 36 5.55 19.70 -12.48
C LYS A 36 5.36 20.80 -11.43
N ASP A 37 4.14 20.95 -10.94
CA ASP A 37 3.80 21.91 -9.88
C ASP A 37 4.09 21.39 -8.47
N GLY A 38 4.55 20.12 -8.36
CA GLY A 38 4.88 19.48 -7.10
C GLY A 38 3.68 19.11 -6.23
N ARG A 39 2.43 19.22 -6.76
CA ARG A 39 1.22 19.08 -5.94
C ARG A 39 0.46 17.78 -6.12
N GLY A 40 0.91 16.92 -7.04
CA GLY A 40 0.22 15.67 -7.33
C GLY A 40 1.09 14.78 -8.20
N PHE A 41 0.44 13.89 -8.94
CA PHE A 41 1.11 12.91 -9.78
C PHE A 41 0.58 12.93 -11.21
N THR A 42 1.43 12.50 -12.16
CA THR A 42 1.06 12.33 -13.57
C THR A 42 1.59 11.01 -14.11
N ARG A 43 0.88 10.51 -15.14
CA ARG A 43 1.31 9.35 -15.92
C ARG A 43 2.37 9.79 -16.93
N GLY A 44 3.63 9.59 -16.62
CA GLY A 44 4.83 9.75 -17.43
C GLY A 44 4.67 10.60 -18.70
N ALA A 45 4.87 9.99 -19.87
CA ALA A 45 4.85 10.68 -21.16
C ALA A 45 3.50 11.34 -21.50
N SER A 46 2.37 10.79 -21.04
CA SER A 46 1.04 11.36 -21.33
C SER A 46 0.71 12.60 -20.53
N ARG A 47 1.40 12.82 -19.41
CA ARG A 47 1.17 13.89 -18.42
C ARG A 47 -0.28 13.98 -17.92
N LYS A 48 -1.09 12.95 -18.13
CA LYS A 48 -2.44 12.89 -17.58
C LYS A 48 -2.37 12.80 -16.05
N PRO A 49 -3.22 13.51 -15.32
CA PRO A 49 -3.27 13.40 -13.87
C PRO A 49 -3.42 11.96 -13.41
N PHE A 50 -2.77 11.62 -12.30
CA PHE A 50 -2.94 10.36 -11.61
C PHE A 50 -3.25 10.66 -10.14
N VAL A 51 -4.40 10.21 -9.69
CA VAL A 51 -4.84 10.33 -8.30
C VAL A 51 -4.88 8.93 -7.72
N PRO A 52 -3.98 8.59 -6.79
CA PRO A 52 -4.03 7.32 -6.07
C PRO A 52 -5.38 7.16 -5.35
N TRP A 53 -6.08 6.06 -5.64
CA TRP A 53 -7.31 5.65 -4.98
C TRP A 53 -7.27 4.15 -4.81
N GLY A 54 -7.14 3.66 -3.59
CA GLY A 54 -6.78 2.28 -3.41
C GLY A 54 -7.11 1.69 -2.06
N PHE A 55 -6.62 0.46 -1.87
CA PHE A 55 -6.78 -0.32 -0.65
C PHE A 55 -5.42 -0.73 -0.08
N ASN A 56 -5.35 -0.80 1.24
CA ASN A 56 -4.34 -1.58 1.94
C ASN A 56 -4.75 -3.06 1.89
N TYR A 57 -3.88 -3.89 1.33
CA TYR A 57 -4.03 -5.34 1.26
C TYR A 57 -3.03 -5.96 2.24
N ASP A 58 -3.30 -5.84 3.53
CA ASP A 58 -2.37 -6.20 4.59
C ASP A 58 -2.69 -7.53 5.27
N HIS A 59 -3.94 -7.97 5.27
CA HIS A 59 -4.34 -9.25 5.85
C HIS A 59 -5.68 -9.75 5.28
N ASP A 60 -5.92 -11.05 5.44
CA ASP A 60 -7.20 -11.70 5.21
C ASP A 60 -7.99 -11.89 6.52
N GLU A 61 -9.15 -12.56 6.46
CA GLU A 61 -10.01 -12.81 7.63
C GLU A 61 -9.28 -13.41 8.84
N PRO A 62 -8.42 -14.45 8.70
CA PRO A 62 -7.67 -14.98 9.83
C PRO A 62 -6.48 -14.08 10.25
N GLY A 63 -6.28 -12.92 9.63
CA GLY A 63 -5.22 -11.98 9.98
C GLY A 63 -3.85 -12.30 9.39
N ARG A 64 -3.80 -13.21 8.41
CA ARG A 64 -2.57 -13.51 7.66
C ARG A 64 -2.21 -12.33 6.77
N LEU A 65 -0.93 -12.14 6.52
CA LEU A 65 -0.42 -11.20 5.54
C LEU A 65 -0.25 -11.89 4.18
N LEU A 66 -0.11 -11.13 3.10
CA LEU A 66 -0.07 -11.67 1.75
C LEU A 66 0.97 -12.79 1.57
N GLU A 67 2.17 -12.63 2.13
CA GLU A 67 3.25 -13.62 2.00
C GLU A 67 2.98 -14.94 2.73
N ASP A 68 2.00 -14.96 3.64
CA ASP A 68 1.65 -16.19 4.35
C ASP A 68 0.85 -17.16 3.46
N TYR A 69 0.23 -16.66 2.39
CA TYR A 69 -0.62 -17.47 1.51
C TYR A 69 -0.37 -17.31 0.01
N TRP A 70 0.39 -16.31 -0.46
CA TRP A 70 0.59 -16.07 -1.90
C TRP A 70 1.26 -17.21 -2.67
N LEU A 71 1.99 -18.10 -1.98
CA LEU A 71 2.61 -19.28 -2.60
C LEU A 71 1.61 -20.43 -2.79
N THR A 72 0.64 -20.57 -1.90
CA THR A 72 -0.29 -21.70 -1.80
C THR A 72 -1.69 -21.38 -2.30
N GLU A 73 -2.12 -20.12 -2.17
CA GLU A 73 -3.47 -19.66 -2.48
C GLU A 73 -3.48 -18.56 -3.56
N TRP A 74 -2.60 -18.65 -4.54
CA TRP A 74 -2.46 -17.64 -5.59
C TRP A 74 -3.76 -17.26 -6.32
N PRO A 75 -4.68 -18.21 -6.64
CA PRO A 75 -5.96 -17.87 -7.27
C PRO A 75 -6.78 -16.85 -6.44
N ARG A 76 -6.68 -16.87 -5.11
CA ARG A 76 -7.31 -15.89 -4.24
C ARG A 76 -6.71 -14.50 -4.46
N VAL A 77 -5.39 -14.39 -4.54
CA VAL A 77 -4.71 -13.11 -4.82
C VAL A 77 -5.16 -12.54 -6.16
N GLU A 78 -5.30 -13.39 -7.19
CA GLU A 78 -5.81 -12.97 -8.51
C GLU A 78 -7.26 -12.50 -8.46
N GLU A 79 -8.10 -13.16 -7.67
CA GLU A 79 -9.49 -12.76 -7.44
C GLU A 79 -9.58 -11.42 -6.71
N ASP A 80 -8.86 -11.27 -5.60
CA ASP A 80 -8.85 -10.04 -4.80
C ASP A 80 -8.38 -8.83 -5.63
N PHE A 81 -7.36 -8.98 -6.47
CA PHE A 81 -6.90 -7.91 -7.37
C PHE A 81 -7.96 -7.51 -8.38
N ARG A 82 -8.69 -8.48 -8.95
CA ARG A 82 -9.81 -8.22 -9.85
C ARG A 82 -10.93 -7.46 -9.13
N GLU A 83 -11.34 -7.92 -7.97
CA GLU A 83 -12.40 -7.30 -7.16
C GLU A 83 -12.04 -5.88 -6.74
N MET A 84 -10.82 -5.64 -6.25
CA MET A 84 -10.35 -4.28 -5.94
C MET A 84 -10.39 -3.37 -7.17
N LYS A 85 -10.04 -3.89 -8.35
CA LYS A 85 -10.15 -3.14 -9.60
C LYS A 85 -11.58 -2.81 -9.96
N GLU A 86 -12.50 -3.75 -9.83
CA GLU A 86 -13.94 -3.57 -10.10
C GLU A 86 -14.58 -2.57 -9.14
N LEU A 87 -14.12 -2.50 -7.90
CA LEU A 87 -14.51 -1.48 -6.94
C LEU A 87 -13.95 -0.08 -7.27
N GLY A 88 -13.09 0.02 -8.27
CA GLY A 88 -12.54 1.28 -8.73
C GLY A 88 -11.17 1.63 -8.18
N ALA A 89 -10.44 0.72 -7.55
CA ALA A 89 -9.07 0.98 -7.18
C ALA A 89 -8.15 1.17 -8.39
N ASN A 90 -7.12 1.96 -8.22
CA ASN A 90 -5.99 2.06 -9.14
C ASN A 90 -4.64 1.82 -8.44
N VAL A 91 -4.62 1.78 -7.11
CA VAL A 91 -3.46 1.45 -6.28
C VAL A 91 -3.83 0.37 -5.26
N VAL A 92 -2.91 -0.53 -4.98
CA VAL A 92 -2.97 -1.50 -3.87
C VAL A 92 -1.70 -1.35 -3.05
N ARG A 93 -1.84 -1.06 -1.77
CA ARG A 93 -0.71 -1.03 -0.84
C ARG A 93 -0.47 -2.43 -0.29
N ILE A 94 0.75 -2.91 -0.44
CA ILE A 94 1.22 -4.24 -0.04
C ILE A 94 2.25 -4.10 1.07
N HIS A 95 2.09 -4.86 2.13
CA HIS A 95 3.00 -4.84 3.27
C HIS A 95 3.98 -6.02 3.17
N LEU A 96 5.23 -5.73 2.77
CA LEU A 96 6.28 -6.74 2.60
C LEU A 96 6.95 -7.05 3.95
N GLN A 97 6.80 -8.30 4.41
CA GLN A 97 7.36 -8.75 5.68
C GLN A 97 8.87 -9.01 5.57
N PHE A 98 9.66 -8.39 6.46
CA PHE A 98 11.11 -8.51 6.44
C PHE A 98 11.58 -9.97 6.52
N GLY A 99 11.04 -10.76 7.44
CA GLY A 99 11.43 -12.16 7.65
C GLY A 99 11.03 -13.12 6.53
N LYS A 100 10.08 -12.72 5.66
CA LYS A 100 9.70 -13.52 4.49
C LYS A 100 10.58 -13.22 3.26
N LEU A 101 11.21 -12.05 3.24
CA LEU A 101 11.99 -11.56 2.10
C LEU A 101 13.51 -11.62 2.32
N MET A 102 13.97 -11.85 3.56
CA MET A 102 15.39 -11.96 3.89
C MET A 102 15.70 -13.26 4.61
N ASP A 103 16.59 -14.09 4.05
CA ASP A 103 17.12 -15.28 4.69
C ASP A 103 18.18 -14.92 5.75
N THR A 104 19.04 -13.94 5.44
CA THR A 104 20.05 -13.37 6.35
C THR A 104 20.14 -11.86 6.14
N ALA A 105 20.98 -11.16 6.88
CA ALA A 105 21.19 -9.71 6.73
C ALA A 105 21.62 -9.31 5.31
N GLU A 106 22.33 -10.17 4.59
CA GLU A 106 22.88 -9.90 3.25
C GLU A 106 22.14 -10.68 2.14
N LYS A 107 21.40 -11.74 2.49
CA LYS A 107 20.85 -12.66 1.51
C LYS A 107 19.33 -12.57 1.45
N PRO A 108 18.76 -12.05 0.33
CA PRO A 108 17.33 -12.06 0.12
C PRO A 108 16.80 -13.47 -0.16
N ASN A 109 15.51 -13.70 0.13
CA ASN A 109 14.81 -14.94 -0.18
C ASN A 109 14.39 -14.94 -1.66
N GLU A 110 15.07 -15.76 -2.46
CA GLU A 110 14.84 -15.84 -3.91
C GLU A 110 13.43 -16.33 -4.27
N THR A 111 12.80 -17.17 -3.45
CA THR A 111 11.43 -17.64 -3.69
C THR A 111 10.45 -16.51 -3.53
N SER A 112 10.57 -15.70 -2.50
CA SER A 112 9.73 -14.54 -2.26
C SER A 112 9.95 -13.46 -3.33
N LEU A 113 11.18 -13.23 -3.79
CA LEU A 113 11.46 -12.29 -4.89
C LEU A 113 10.82 -12.76 -6.21
N LYS A 114 10.84 -14.06 -6.53
CA LYS A 114 10.14 -14.60 -7.70
C LYS A 114 8.62 -14.43 -7.58
N GLN A 115 8.08 -14.59 -6.37
CA GLN A 115 6.65 -14.38 -6.14
C GLN A 115 6.28 -12.90 -6.26
N LEU A 116 7.14 -11.99 -5.79
CA LEU A 116 6.98 -10.55 -6.03
C LEU A 116 6.96 -10.23 -7.54
N ALA A 117 7.84 -10.84 -8.34
CA ALA A 117 7.81 -10.69 -9.80
C ALA A 117 6.46 -11.14 -10.41
N LYS A 118 5.90 -12.24 -9.89
CA LYS A 118 4.59 -12.72 -10.31
C LYS A 118 3.48 -11.73 -9.92
N LEU A 119 3.60 -11.09 -8.74
CA LEU A 119 2.67 -10.07 -8.29
C LEU A 119 2.74 -8.80 -9.17
N LEU A 120 3.93 -8.37 -9.58
CA LEU A 120 4.11 -7.27 -10.54
C LEU A 120 3.38 -7.56 -11.85
N THR A 121 3.56 -8.77 -12.39
CA THR A 121 2.86 -9.21 -13.61
C THR A 121 1.34 -9.21 -13.44
N LEU A 122 0.83 -9.63 -12.28
CA LEU A 122 -0.59 -9.56 -11.97
C LEU A 122 -1.08 -8.11 -11.93
N ALA A 123 -0.35 -7.22 -11.28
CA ALA A 123 -0.67 -5.80 -11.17
C ALA A 123 -0.71 -5.13 -12.56
N GLU A 124 0.27 -5.41 -13.43
CA GLU A 124 0.28 -4.93 -14.81
C GLU A 124 -0.94 -5.43 -15.59
N ARG A 125 -1.26 -6.71 -15.50
CA ARG A 125 -2.41 -7.33 -16.19
C ARG A 125 -3.75 -6.78 -15.71
N THR A 126 -3.89 -6.51 -14.43
CA THR A 126 -5.13 -5.96 -13.84
C THR A 126 -5.20 -4.44 -13.95
N GLY A 127 -4.11 -3.77 -14.32
CA GLY A 127 -4.03 -2.31 -14.40
C GLY A 127 -4.11 -1.65 -13.02
N LEU A 128 -3.49 -2.26 -12.02
CA LEU A 128 -3.33 -1.75 -10.67
C LEU A 128 -1.87 -1.36 -10.43
N TYR A 129 -1.65 -0.27 -9.73
CA TYR A 129 -0.34 0.11 -9.23
C TYR A 129 -0.10 -0.45 -7.84
N LEU A 130 1.15 -0.72 -7.48
CA LEU A 130 1.56 -1.20 -6.18
C LEU A 130 2.26 -0.11 -5.38
N ASP A 131 1.77 0.15 -4.20
CA ASP A 131 2.47 0.85 -3.15
C ASP A 131 3.13 -0.21 -2.26
N LEU A 132 4.46 -0.32 -2.36
CA LEU A 132 5.21 -1.38 -1.69
C LEU A 132 5.77 -0.88 -0.36
N THR A 133 5.03 -1.12 0.71
CA THR A 133 5.48 -0.87 2.08
C THR A 133 6.41 -1.99 2.53
N GLY A 134 7.64 -1.66 2.90
CA GLY A 134 8.64 -2.66 3.29
C GLY A 134 8.84 -2.80 4.79
N LEU A 135 9.78 -3.69 5.11
CA LEU A 135 10.30 -3.91 6.47
C LEU A 135 9.23 -4.33 7.50
N GLY A 136 8.12 -4.93 7.05
CA GLY A 136 7.03 -5.36 7.91
C GLY A 136 7.49 -6.35 8.97
N CYS A 137 7.17 -6.06 10.24
CA CYS A 137 7.41 -6.92 11.42
C CYS A 137 6.15 -7.00 12.28
N TYR A 138 5.00 -7.23 11.63
CA TYR A 138 3.69 -7.13 12.28
C TYR A 138 3.45 -8.20 13.34
N HIS A 139 3.92 -9.41 13.13
CA HIS A 139 3.85 -10.50 14.10
C HIS A 139 5.24 -10.76 14.69
N LYS A 140 5.38 -10.58 15.99
CA LYS A 140 6.68 -10.77 16.67
C LYS A 140 7.29 -12.15 16.44
N ALA A 141 6.44 -13.18 16.34
CA ALA A 141 6.89 -14.56 16.11
C ALA A 141 7.55 -14.77 14.73
N ASP A 142 7.22 -13.92 13.74
CA ASP A 142 7.76 -14.01 12.37
C ASP A 142 9.02 -13.16 12.16
N VAL A 143 9.39 -12.35 13.18
CA VAL A 143 10.63 -11.57 13.13
C VAL A 143 11.83 -12.49 13.36
N PRO A 144 12.79 -12.56 12.43
CA PRO A 144 13.97 -13.43 12.62
C PRO A 144 14.76 -13.04 13.86
N ALA A 145 15.12 -14.02 14.69
CA ALA A 145 15.86 -13.77 15.92
C ALA A 145 17.21 -13.06 15.67
N TRP A 146 17.86 -13.37 14.53
CA TRP A 146 19.10 -12.70 14.14
C TRP A 146 18.89 -11.22 13.85
N TYR A 147 17.74 -10.84 13.27
CA TYR A 147 17.41 -9.45 12.96
C TYR A 147 17.09 -8.64 14.21
N ASP A 148 16.42 -9.25 15.19
CA ASP A 148 16.14 -8.62 16.48
C ASP A 148 17.43 -8.39 17.31
N ALA A 149 18.41 -9.24 17.14
CA ALA A 149 19.68 -9.15 17.87
C ALA A 149 20.67 -8.12 17.30
N LEU A 150 20.39 -7.57 16.10
CA LEU A 150 21.28 -6.58 15.46
C LEU A 150 21.32 -5.27 16.27
N ASP A 151 22.47 -4.64 16.27
CA ASP A 151 22.61 -3.24 16.64
C ASP A 151 22.05 -2.31 15.56
N GLU A 152 21.92 -1.02 15.84
CA GLU A 152 21.34 -0.05 14.92
C GLU A 152 22.05 0.00 13.56
N PRO A 153 23.41 0.16 13.46
CA PRO A 153 24.08 0.19 12.18
C PRO A 153 23.88 -1.08 11.36
N SER A 154 23.99 -2.25 11.99
CA SER A 154 23.81 -3.55 11.33
C SER A 154 22.36 -3.76 10.90
N ARG A 155 21.38 -3.29 11.70
CA ARG A 155 19.96 -3.34 11.38
C ARG A 155 19.65 -2.47 10.17
N TRP A 156 20.15 -1.23 10.13
CA TRP A 156 19.97 -0.34 8.97
C TRP A 156 20.64 -0.90 7.70
N ALA A 157 21.81 -1.55 7.84
CA ALA A 157 22.46 -2.23 6.72
C ALA A 157 21.59 -3.40 6.18
N ALA A 158 21.01 -4.21 7.05
CA ALA A 158 20.11 -5.29 6.65
C ALA A 158 18.83 -4.74 5.97
N GLN A 159 18.27 -3.63 6.47
CA GLN A 159 17.16 -2.93 5.85
C GLN A 159 17.51 -2.34 4.48
N ALA A 160 18.71 -1.80 4.33
CA ALA A 160 19.22 -1.32 3.05
C ALA A 160 19.37 -2.47 2.03
N ASN A 161 19.86 -3.64 2.46
CA ASN A 161 19.95 -4.84 1.62
C ASN A 161 18.58 -5.36 1.19
N PHE A 162 17.58 -5.34 2.07
CA PHE A 162 16.18 -5.62 1.73
C PHE A 162 15.70 -4.71 0.60
N TRP A 163 15.86 -3.39 0.76
CA TRP A 163 15.39 -2.43 -0.23
C TRP A 163 16.17 -2.49 -1.55
N ALA A 164 17.48 -2.79 -1.51
CA ALA A 164 18.27 -3.03 -2.70
C ALA A 164 17.76 -4.23 -3.50
N ALA A 165 17.41 -5.32 -2.82
CA ALA A 165 16.85 -6.52 -3.46
C ALA A 165 15.46 -6.24 -4.08
N ILE A 166 14.56 -5.57 -3.35
CA ILE A 166 13.24 -5.18 -3.86
C ILE A 166 13.37 -4.24 -5.06
N ALA A 167 14.17 -3.19 -4.97
CA ALA A 167 14.37 -2.24 -6.05
C ALA A 167 14.94 -2.90 -7.30
N LYS A 168 15.92 -3.80 -7.14
CA LYS A 168 16.49 -4.57 -8.25
C LYS A 168 15.44 -5.45 -8.94
N GLN A 169 14.52 -6.06 -8.17
CA GLN A 169 13.44 -6.90 -8.70
C GLN A 169 12.37 -6.06 -9.42
N CYS A 170 12.08 -4.87 -8.93
CA CYS A 170 10.92 -4.07 -9.35
C CYS A 170 11.23 -3.02 -10.43
N LYS A 171 12.49 -2.61 -10.60
CA LYS A 171 12.94 -1.42 -11.37
C LYS A 171 12.41 -1.31 -12.81
N ASP A 172 12.07 -2.41 -13.45
CA ASP A 172 11.63 -2.43 -14.85
C ASP A 172 10.11 -2.57 -15.00
N SER A 173 9.34 -2.71 -13.91
CA SER A 173 7.89 -2.83 -13.92
C SER A 173 7.21 -1.48 -13.72
N PRO A 174 6.40 -0.99 -14.65
CA PRO A 174 5.63 0.23 -14.45
C PRO A 174 4.50 0.09 -13.42
N ALA A 175 4.27 -1.11 -12.89
CA ALA A 175 3.22 -1.35 -11.90
C ALA A 175 3.56 -0.80 -10.52
N VAL A 176 4.82 -0.52 -10.21
CA VAL A 176 5.16 0.08 -8.91
C VAL A 176 4.82 1.57 -8.94
N PHE A 177 3.97 2.01 -8.01
CA PHE A 177 3.72 3.42 -7.74
C PHE A 177 4.85 4.00 -6.92
N CYS A 178 5.17 3.36 -5.81
CA CYS A 178 6.23 3.82 -4.91
C CYS A 178 6.80 2.68 -4.05
N TYR A 179 7.94 2.98 -3.44
CA TYR A 179 8.50 2.29 -2.30
C TYR A 179 8.19 3.10 -1.05
N ASP A 180 7.34 2.57 -0.18
CA ASP A 180 7.10 3.08 1.17
C ASP A 180 8.08 2.41 2.12
N LEU A 181 9.04 3.17 2.64
CA LEU A 181 10.19 2.63 3.36
C LEU A 181 9.83 1.80 4.58
N MET A 182 8.78 2.13 5.30
CA MET A 182 8.28 1.40 6.47
C MET A 182 6.93 1.95 6.92
N ASN A 183 6.05 1.07 7.37
CA ASN A 183 4.83 1.45 8.08
C ASN A 183 5.16 2.05 9.45
N GLU A 184 4.70 3.25 9.70
CA GLU A 184 4.74 3.96 10.99
C GLU A 184 6.09 3.91 11.74
N PRO A 185 7.21 4.28 11.09
CA PRO A 185 8.48 4.32 11.78
C PRO A 185 8.52 5.45 12.82
N VAL A 186 9.20 5.19 13.93
CA VAL A 186 9.38 6.14 15.02
C VAL A 186 10.82 6.12 15.51
N VAL A 187 11.35 7.30 15.78
CA VAL A 187 12.60 7.45 16.54
C VAL A 187 12.27 7.32 18.01
N ALA A 188 12.72 6.25 18.66
CA ALA A 188 12.44 6.02 20.06
C ALA A 188 12.95 7.17 20.95
N GLY A 189 12.16 7.59 21.92
CA GLY A 189 12.62 8.52 22.97
C GLY A 189 13.46 7.80 24.02
N GLY A 190 14.63 8.37 24.39
CA GLY A 190 15.50 7.82 25.41
C GLY A 190 16.24 6.55 24.99
N LYS A 191 16.39 5.61 25.92
CA LYS A 191 17.10 4.34 25.71
C LYS A 191 16.17 3.15 25.95
N ARG A 192 16.19 2.20 24.99
CA ARG A 192 15.46 0.92 25.02
C ARG A 192 16.45 -0.24 25.14
N LYS A 193 15.94 -1.40 25.52
CA LYS A 193 16.75 -2.63 25.57
C LYS A 193 16.97 -3.20 24.15
N PRO A 194 18.07 -3.95 23.92
CA PRO A 194 18.24 -4.73 22.71
C PRO A 194 17.00 -5.59 22.41
N GLY A 195 16.57 -5.63 21.16
CA GLY A 195 15.38 -6.37 20.72
C GLY A 195 14.03 -5.65 20.90
N GLU A 196 13.98 -4.49 21.57
CA GLU A 196 12.73 -3.70 21.75
C GLU A 196 12.45 -2.78 20.54
N TRP A 197 12.51 -3.32 19.33
CA TRP A 197 12.32 -2.58 18.09
C TRP A 197 10.85 -2.31 17.73
N LEU A 198 9.90 -2.99 18.38
CA LEU A 198 8.49 -2.88 18.06
C LEU A 198 7.73 -2.06 19.09
N GLY A 199 6.79 -1.24 18.61
CA GLY A 199 5.80 -0.57 19.44
C GLY A 199 4.82 -1.56 20.08
N GLY A 200 3.90 -1.05 20.90
CA GLY A 200 2.83 -1.86 21.48
C GLY A 200 1.98 -2.54 20.40
N ALA A 201 1.53 -3.77 20.67
CA ALA A 201 0.62 -4.46 19.74
C ALA A 201 -0.79 -3.86 19.82
N PHE A 202 -1.45 -3.73 18.67
CA PHE A 202 -2.87 -3.44 18.54
C PHE A 202 -3.51 -4.55 17.69
N ALA A 203 -4.61 -5.12 18.15
CA ALA A 203 -5.28 -6.24 17.49
C ALA A 203 -4.32 -7.40 17.12
N GLY A 204 -3.32 -7.67 17.96
CA GLY A 204 -2.33 -8.75 17.74
C GLY A 204 -1.17 -8.41 16.80
N LYS A 205 -1.14 -7.21 16.23
CA LYS A 205 -0.10 -6.75 15.30
C LYS A 205 0.69 -5.55 15.84
N HIS A 206 1.97 -5.47 15.48
CA HIS A 206 2.86 -4.35 15.78
C HIS A 206 2.95 -3.43 14.56
N PHE A 207 2.18 -2.35 14.54
CA PHE A 207 2.17 -1.40 13.41
C PHE A 207 3.31 -0.40 13.47
N VAL A 208 3.69 0.03 14.68
CA VAL A 208 4.76 1.00 14.92
C VAL A 208 6.08 0.28 15.14
N GLN A 209 7.13 0.74 14.46
CA GLN A 209 8.48 0.23 14.62
C GLN A 209 9.46 1.34 15.00
N PHE A 210 10.40 1.02 15.89
CA PHE A 210 11.50 1.93 16.24
C PHE A 210 12.68 1.73 15.29
N ILE A 211 13.20 2.80 14.72
CA ILE A 211 14.38 2.76 13.84
C ILE A 211 15.69 2.84 14.62
N THR A 212 15.63 3.23 15.89
CA THR A 212 16.75 3.28 16.84
C THR A 212 16.28 2.90 18.22
N LEU A 213 17.20 2.37 19.05
CA LEU A 213 16.95 2.04 20.45
C LEU A 213 17.58 3.04 21.42
N ASP A 214 18.38 3.98 20.94
CA ASP A 214 19.03 4.98 21.77
C ASP A 214 19.11 6.35 21.05
N THR A 215 18.40 7.33 21.59
CA THR A 215 18.41 8.72 21.11
C THR A 215 19.15 9.65 22.07
N THR A 216 19.87 9.13 23.05
CA THR A 216 20.58 9.98 24.02
C THR A 216 21.58 10.89 23.33
N GLY A 217 21.41 12.20 23.49
CA GLY A 217 22.27 13.22 22.86
C GLY A 217 22.07 13.39 21.35
N ARG A 218 21.08 12.73 20.72
CA ARG A 218 20.79 12.80 19.28
C ARG A 218 19.53 13.62 19.02
N VAL A 219 19.53 14.32 17.89
CA VAL A 219 18.35 15.05 17.41
C VAL A 219 17.45 14.09 16.63
N PRO A 220 16.19 13.83 17.06
CA PRO A 220 15.36 12.79 16.46
C PRO A 220 15.15 12.91 14.95
N HIS A 221 14.85 14.10 14.43
CA HIS A 221 14.66 14.26 12.98
C HIS A 221 15.95 14.07 12.17
N THR A 222 17.13 14.29 12.75
CA THR A 222 18.41 13.98 12.09
C THR A 222 18.56 12.46 11.95
N VAL A 223 18.23 11.68 12.99
CA VAL A 223 18.23 10.22 12.95
C VAL A 223 17.26 9.70 11.88
N ALA A 224 16.05 10.26 11.81
CA ALA A 224 15.07 9.91 10.79
C ALA A 224 15.59 10.20 9.37
N SER A 225 16.16 11.39 9.12
CA SER A 225 16.73 11.74 7.82
C SER A 225 17.92 10.86 7.42
N GLU A 226 18.81 10.52 8.34
CA GLU A 226 19.93 9.61 8.10
C GLU A 226 19.45 8.21 7.72
N TRP A 227 18.43 7.69 8.41
CA TRP A 227 17.80 6.41 8.09
C TRP A 227 17.16 6.44 6.70
N ILE A 228 16.33 7.45 6.40
CA ILE A 228 15.70 7.62 5.08
C ILE A 228 16.76 7.64 3.97
N ARG A 229 17.82 8.46 4.11
CA ARG A 229 18.89 8.56 3.11
C ARG A 229 19.63 7.25 2.92
N THR A 230 19.85 6.48 4.00
CA THR A 230 20.50 5.17 3.93
C THR A 230 19.69 4.22 3.06
N LEU A 231 18.38 4.12 3.27
CA LEU A 231 17.51 3.22 2.52
C LEU A 231 17.25 3.73 1.09
N THR A 232 17.00 5.03 0.93
CA THR A 232 16.80 5.64 -0.39
C THR A 232 18.05 5.47 -1.27
N LYS A 233 19.25 5.63 -0.71
CA LYS A 233 20.51 5.37 -1.43
C LYS A 233 20.61 3.93 -1.92
N ALA A 234 20.21 2.94 -1.11
CA ALA A 234 20.20 1.53 -1.52
C ALA A 234 19.20 1.28 -2.66
N ILE A 235 18.01 1.86 -2.60
CA ILE A 235 17.03 1.82 -3.69
C ILE A 235 17.61 2.44 -4.97
N ARG A 236 18.15 3.65 -4.88
CA ARG A 236 18.62 4.44 -6.03
C ARG A 236 19.84 3.84 -6.73
N GLN A 237 20.56 2.91 -6.10
CA GLN A 237 21.60 2.12 -6.77
C GLN A 237 21.04 1.22 -7.87
N HIS A 238 19.77 0.84 -7.79
CA HIS A 238 19.12 -0.08 -8.71
C HIS A 238 17.97 0.57 -9.49
N ASP A 239 17.27 1.51 -8.88
CA ASP A 239 16.06 2.12 -9.41
C ASP A 239 16.04 3.64 -9.20
N ALA A 240 16.15 4.36 -10.31
CA ALA A 240 16.11 5.82 -10.33
C ALA A 240 14.73 6.41 -10.68
N ARG A 241 13.72 5.55 -10.92
CA ARG A 241 12.42 5.97 -11.49
C ARG A 241 11.28 5.98 -10.50
N HIS A 242 11.11 4.91 -9.74
CA HIS A 242 9.98 4.80 -8.84
C HIS A 242 10.08 5.79 -7.69
N LEU A 243 8.93 6.25 -7.25
CA LEU A 243 8.82 7.20 -6.16
C LEU A 243 9.18 6.53 -4.82
N VAL A 244 9.68 7.31 -3.88
CA VAL A 244 10.01 6.87 -2.51
C VAL A 244 9.27 7.74 -1.52
N THR A 245 8.66 7.10 -0.55
CA THR A 245 7.95 7.73 0.58
C THR A 245 8.19 6.97 1.88
N VAL A 246 7.50 7.36 2.94
CA VAL A 246 7.46 6.67 4.23
C VAL A 246 6.08 6.86 4.85
N GLY A 247 5.47 5.79 5.35
CA GLY A 247 4.14 5.79 5.97
C GLY A 247 4.17 6.45 7.35
N LEU A 248 3.68 7.68 7.48
CA LEU A 248 3.79 8.49 8.69
C LEU A 248 2.52 8.42 9.54
N VAL A 249 2.70 8.36 10.86
CA VAL A 249 1.61 8.57 11.81
C VAL A 249 1.13 10.04 11.81
N ASP A 250 -0.13 10.29 12.13
CA ASP A 250 -0.74 11.62 12.16
C ASP A 250 -0.10 12.59 13.17
N TRP A 251 0.58 12.04 14.19
CA TRP A 251 1.29 12.80 15.21
C TRP A 251 2.78 13.07 14.87
N SER A 252 3.22 12.81 13.65
CA SER A 252 4.56 13.18 13.15
C SER A 252 4.78 14.69 13.02
N LEU A 253 3.87 15.51 13.52
CA LEU A 253 3.94 16.97 13.52
C LEU A 253 4.74 17.56 14.70
N ASP A 254 5.47 16.76 15.46
CA ASP A 254 6.30 17.18 16.59
C ASP A 254 5.54 18.01 17.66
N ARG A 255 4.39 17.49 18.05
CA ARG A 255 3.54 18.12 19.09
C ARG A 255 4.14 17.91 20.49
N PRO A 256 3.90 18.81 21.45
CA PRO A 256 4.36 18.65 22.83
C PRO A 256 3.95 17.28 23.41
N GLY A 257 4.94 16.53 23.89
CA GLY A 257 4.74 15.20 24.50
C GLY A 257 4.58 14.05 23.51
N LEU A 258 4.53 14.32 22.19
CA LEU A 258 4.34 13.30 21.18
C LEU A 258 5.27 13.56 19.99
N ARG A 259 6.34 12.77 19.86
CA ARG A 259 7.41 12.99 18.87
C ARG A 259 7.75 11.69 18.16
N SER A 260 7.47 11.62 16.86
CA SER A 260 7.90 10.48 16.03
C SER A 260 9.36 10.61 15.59
N GLY A 261 9.87 11.82 15.50
CA GLY A 261 11.13 12.17 14.86
C GLY A 261 11.02 12.35 13.34
N PHE A 262 9.96 11.86 12.72
CA PHE A 262 9.70 11.98 11.28
C PHE A 262 8.89 13.24 10.95
N VAL A 263 9.44 14.40 11.27
CA VAL A 263 8.76 15.69 11.08
C VAL A 263 8.74 16.06 9.60
N PRO A 264 7.57 16.30 8.97
CA PRO A 264 7.41 16.45 7.52
C PRO A 264 8.39 17.45 6.89
N ASP A 265 8.50 18.65 7.40
CA ASP A 265 9.39 19.71 6.87
C ASP A 265 10.89 19.40 7.04
N LYS A 266 11.25 18.44 7.91
CA LYS A 266 12.65 18.04 8.14
C LYS A 266 13.07 16.86 7.26
N ILE A 267 12.12 16.01 6.84
CA ILE A 267 12.43 14.79 6.07
C ILE A 267 12.01 14.89 4.60
N ALA A 268 11.13 15.83 4.23
CA ALA A 268 10.56 15.93 2.90
C ALA A 268 11.61 16.04 1.78
N ALA A 269 12.79 16.62 2.06
CA ALA A 269 13.88 16.75 1.06
C ALA A 269 14.42 15.40 0.58
N ASP A 270 14.32 14.36 1.42
CA ASP A 270 14.87 13.03 1.17
C ASP A 270 13.82 12.05 0.54
N LEU A 271 12.58 12.53 0.31
CA LEU A 271 11.44 11.78 -0.21
C LEU A 271 10.87 12.44 -1.47
N ASP A 272 10.18 11.68 -2.32
CA ASP A 272 9.51 12.21 -3.51
C ASP A 272 8.15 12.83 -3.15
N PHE A 273 7.44 12.26 -2.21
CA PHE A 273 6.16 12.74 -1.66
C PHE A 273 6.00 12.27 -0.21
N LEU A 274 4.95 12.72 0.46
CA LEU A 274 4.67 12.35 1.84
C LEU A 274 3.41 11.49 1.93
N CYS A 275 3.47 10.47 2.77
CA CYS A 275 2.32 9.68 3.18
C CYS A 275 1.96 9.96 4.64
N VAL A 276 0.66 9.86 4.97
CA VAL A 276 0.17 10.00 6.34
C VAL A 276 -1.03 9.09 6.58
N HIS A 277 -1.09 8.50 7.77
CA HIS A 277 -2.20 7.71 8.25
C HIS A 277 -3.12 8.60 9.09
N ILE A 278 -4.35 8.87 8.62
CA ILE A 278 -5.32 9.71 9.32
C ILE A 278 -6.66 8.99 9.40
N TYR A 279 -7.09 8.74 10.62
CA TYR A 279 -8.39 8.15 10.94
C TYR A 279 -9.26 9.22 11.62
N PRO A 280 -10.18 9.88 10.90
CA PRO A 280 -10.99 10.94 11.48
C PRO A 280 -11.87 10.39 12.60
N LYS A 281 -12.00 11.18 13.69
CA LYS A 281 -12.86 10.84 14.82
C LYS A 281 -14.18 11.59 14.71
N LYS A 282 -15.21 11.02 15.35
CA LYS A 282 -16.53 11.66 15.43
C LYS A 282 -16.42 13.08 16.00
N GLY A 283 -16.97 14.06 15.29
CA GLY A 283 -16.93 15.48 15.68
C GLY A 283 -15.57 16.16 15.50
N GLU A 284 -14.52 15.47 15.02
CA GLU A 284 -13.15 16.01 14.91
C GLU A 284 -12.66 16.16 13.46
N VAL A 285 -13.54 16.16 12.44
CA VAL A 285 -13.13 16.34 11.04
C VAL A 285 -12.26 17.60 10.85
N PRO A 286 -12.59 18.78 11.40
CA PRO A 286 -11.74 19.98 11.27
C PRO A 286 -10.32 19.77 11.79
N LYS A 287 -10.17 19.04 12.89
CA LYS A 287 -8.86 18.70 13.47
C LYS A 287 -8.06 17.74 12.59
N ALA A 288 -8.72 16.76 11.98
CA ALA A 288 -8.07 15.86 11.03
C ALA A 288 -7.58 16.63 9.79
N ILE A 289 -8.35 17.58 9.28
CA ILE A 289 -7.96 18.48 8.16
C ILE A 289 -6.81 19.40 8.58
N GLU A 290 -6.84 19.96 9.79
CA GLU A 290 -5.71 20.75 10.33
C GLU A 290 -4.44 19.91 10.44
N THR A 291 -4.56 18.68 10.94
CA THR A 291 -3.44 17.72 10.98
C THR A 291 -2.88 17.48 9.56
N LEU A 292 -3.74 17.19 8.59
CA LEU A 292 -3.33 16.96 7.20
C LEU A 292 -2.58 18.18 6.61
N ARG A 293 -3.03 19.40 6.91
CA ARG A 293 -2.33 20.63 6.47
C ARG A 293 -0.88 20.70 6.97
N GLY A 294 -0.60 20.14 8.15
CA GLY A 294 0.77 20.08 8.68
C GLY A 294 1.73 19.21 7.84
N PHE A 295 1.20 18.34 6.99
CA PHE A 295 2.00 17.54 6.05
C PHE A 295 2.19 18.22 4.69
N ALA A 296 1.48 19.29 4.39
CA ALA A 296 1.56 20.01 3.12
C ALA A 296 2.78 20.95 3.06
N VAL A 297 3.97 20.39 2.96
CA VAL A 297 5.27 21.10 3.00
C VAL A 297 5.92 21.24 1.61
N GLY A 298 5.09 21.43 0.58
CA GLY A 298 5.58 21.66 -0.79
C GLY A 298 5.81 20.40 -1.61
N LYS A 299 5.33 19.25 -1.13
CA LYS A 299 5.32 17.97 -1.86
C LYS A 299 3.91 17.42 -1.91
N PRO A 300 3.59 16.50 -2.86
CA PRO A 300 2.31 15.79 -2.85
C PRO A 300 2.13 15.07 -1.51
N VAL A 301 0.89 14.99 -1.03
CA VAL A 301 0.54 14.26 0.20
C VAL A 301 -0.49 13.19 -0.16
N VAL A 302 -0.23 11.95 0.23
CA VAL A 302 -1.18 10.84 0.12
C VAL A 302 -1.66 10.45 1.52
N ILE A 303 -2.97 10.38 1.70
CA ILE A 303 -3.55 9.73 2.87
C ILE A 303 -3.48 8.23 2.58
N GLU A 304 -2.47 7.57 3.15
CA GLU A 304 -2.10 6.21 2.81
C GLU A 304 -2.86 5.17 3.63
N GLU A 305 -3.38 5.60 4.77
CA GLU A 305 -4.34 4.83 5.55
C GLU A 305 -5.46 5.73 6.06
N THR A 306 -6.70 5.31 5.80
CA THR A 306 -7.91 5.95 6.36
C THR A 306 -9.07 4.97 6.35
N PHE A 307 -9.95 5.07 7.34
CA PHE A 307 -11.11 4.21 7.48
C PHE A 307 -12.11 4.87 8.45
N PRO A 308 -13.43 4.67 8.31
CA PRO A 308 -14.43 5.19 9.24
C PRO A 308 -14.47 4.40 10.57
N LEU A 309 -13.30 4.28 11.23
CA LEU A 309 -13.14 3.49 12.45
C LEU A 309 -13.88 4.09 13.65
N GLN A 310 -13.82 5.42 13.78
CA GLN A 310 -14.40 6.17 14.90
C GLN A 310 -15.37 7.26 14.44
N ALA A 311 -15.46 7.54 13.14
CA ALA A 311 -16.41 8.45 12.53
C ALA A 311 -17.47 7.67 11.76
N GLY A 312 -18.70 8.18 11.71
CA GLY A 312 -19.71 7.62 10.81
C GLY A 312 -19.40 7.96 9.34
N PHE A 313 -20.02 7.23 8.39
CA PHE A 313 -19.84 7.48 6.95
C PHE A 313 -20.11 8.93 6.51
N PRO A 314 -21.10 9.66 7.05
CA PRO A 314 -21.29 11.06 6.69
C PRO A 314 -20.09 11.94 7.03
N GLU A 315 -19.55 11.84 8.24
CA GLU A 315 -18.37 12.59 8.67
C GLU A 315 -17.10 12.15 7.93
N PHE A 316 -16.98 10.83 7.67
CA PHE A 316 -15.89 10.30 6.86
C PHE A 316 -15.95 10.86 5.42
N GLY A 317 -17.13 10.91 4.80
CA GLY A 317 -17.35 11.53 3.49
C GLY A 317 -17.00 13.02 3.48
N GLN A 318 -17.33 13.74 4.55
CA GLN A 318 -16.92 15.12 4.76
C GLN A 318 -15.39 15.25 4.80
N PHE A 319 -14.70 14.40 5.57
CA PHE A 319 -13.24 14.37 5.63
C PHE A 319 -12.62 14.14 4.25
N ILE A 320 -13.09 13.13 3.49
CA ILE A 320 -12.60 12.88 2.12
C ILE A 320 -12.81 14.12 1.23
N THR A 321 -13.97 14.76 1.31
CA THR A 321 -14.30 15.94 0.49
C THR A 321 -13.39 17.13 0.85
N GLU A 322 -13.25 17.46 2.12
CA GLU A 322 -12.45 18.60 2.58
C GLU A 322 -10.95 18.38 2.40
N SER A 323 -10.49 17.12 2.43
CA SER A 323 -9.07 16.78 2.21
C SER A 323 -8.62 16.95 0.75
N ARG A 324 -9.53 17.00 -0.23
CA ARG A 324 -9.19 17.11 -1.67
C ARG A 324 -8.38 18.36 -2.04
N GLY A 325 -8.47 19.42 -1.26
CA GLY A 325 -7.68 20.64 -1.45
C GLY A 325 -6.22 20.51 -0.96
N ILE A 326 -5.87 19.41 -0.29
CA ILE A 326 -4.57 19.20 0.37
C ILE A 326 -3.96 17.88 -0.08
N ALA A 327 -4.70 16.77 0.01
CA ALA A 327 -4.26 15.46 -0.37
C ALA A 327 -4.35 15.24 -1.88
N SER A 328 -3.40 14.48 -2.41
CA SER A 328 -3.28 14.10 -3.82
C SER A 328 -3.70 12.65 -4.08
N GLY A 329 -4.08 11.91 -3.04
CA GLY A 329 -4.51 10.52 -3.13
C GLY A 329 -4.99 9.96 -1.79
N TRP A 330 -5.74 8.85 -1.86
CA TRP A 330 -6.35 8.19 -0.71
C TRP A 330 -6.26 6.67 -0.86
N ILE A 331 -5.72 5.99 0.13
CA ILE A 331 -5.66 4.54 0.21
C ILE A 331 -6.39 4.12 1.48
N GLY A 332 -7.50 3.40 1.31
CA GLY A 332 -8.34 3.00 2.42
C GLY A 332 -7.76 1.80 3.16
N PHE A 333 -7.86 1.77 4.45
CA PHE A 333 -7.55 0.62 5.28
C PHE A 333 -8.84 -0.15 5.54
N TYR A 334 -8.98 -1.41 5.30
CA TYR A 334 -8.13 -2.34 4.56
C TYR A 334 -8.99 -3.22 3.63
N TRP A 335 -8.37 -4.10 2.83
CA TRP A 335 -9.04 -5.13 2.07
C TRP A 335 -8.89 -6.50 2.75
N GLY A 336 -9.97 -7.25 2.92
CA GLY A 336 -9.94 -8.59 3.53
C GLY A 336 -11.03 -9.55 3.03
N LYS A 337 -12.15 -9.04 2.49
CA LYS A 337 -13.26 -9.84 1.96
C LYS A 337 -13.92 -9.14 0.78
N THR A 338 -14.45 -9.93 -0.15
CA THR A 338 -15.24 -9.40 -1.27
C THR A 338 -16.62 -8.91 -0.81
N PRO A 339 -17.25 -7.98 -1.55
CA PRO A 339 -18.63 -7.58 -1.25
C PRO A 339 -19.62 -8.76 -1.25
N ALA A 340 -19.37 -9.79 -2.08
CA ALA A 340 -20.22 -10.96 -2.17
C ALA A 340 -20.13 -11.83 -0.91
N GLU A 341 -18.94 -11.99 -0.34
CA GLU A 341 -18.73 -12.67 0.94
C GLU A 341 -19.36 -11.89 2.10
N LEU A 342 -19.13 -10.57 2.14
CA LEU A 342 -19.68 -9.70 3.18
C LEU A 342 -21.22 -9.69 3.22
N ARG A 343 -21.88 -9.72 2.05
CA ARG A 343 -23.36 -9.79 1.97
C ARG A 343 -23.93 -11.10 2.49
N LYS A 344 -23.15 -12.18 2.46
CA LYS A 344 -23.58 -13.49 3.01
C LYS A 344 -23.39 -13.59 4.52
N SER A 345 -22.57 -12.72 5.08
CA SER A 345 -22.29 -12.69 6.52
C SER A 345 -23.42 -12.00 7.29
N GLY A 346 -23.74 -12.52 8.46
CA GLY A 346 -24.71 -11.91 9.38
C GLY A 346 -24.10 -11.07 10.49
N THR A 347 -22.78 -10.76 10.42
CA THR A 347 -22.10 -10.02 11.49
C THR A 347 -22.19 -8.50 11.27
N ILE A 348 -22.23 -7.75 12.38
CA ILE A 348 -22.21 -6.27 12.34
C ILE A 348 -20.88 -5.77 11.74
N GLY A 349 -19.77 -6.43 12.06
CA GLY A 349 -18.46 -6.08 11.52
C GLY A 349 -18.43 -6.15 9.99
N ASP A 350 -18.91 -7.23 9.42
CA ASP A 350 -18.97 -7.41 7.96
C ASP A 350 -19.97 -6.45 7.29
N ALA A 351 -21.06 -6.08 7.97
CA ALA A 351 -21.97 -5.04 7.48
C ALA A 351 -21.28 -3.65 7.40
N ILE A 352 -20.43 -3.32 8.37
CA ILE A 352 -19.62 -2.09 8.35
C ILE A 352 -18.60 -2.15 7.21
N LEU A 353 -17.90 -3.26 7.02
CA LEU A 353 -16.96 -3.44 5.92
C LEU A 353 -17.65 -3.36 4.56
N LEU A 354 -18.82 -3.98 4.40
CA LEU A 354 -19.60 -3.83 3.16
C LEU A 354 -19.96 -2.38 2.89
N GLY A 355 -20.48 -1.68 3.90
CA GLY A 355 -20.78 -0.23 3.78
C GLY A 355 -19.56 0.60 3.40
N TRP A 356 -18.37 0.23 3.89
CA TRP A 356 -17.09 0.82 3.51
C TRP A 356 -16.75 0.59 2.03
N LEU A 357 -16.85 -0.65 1.54
CA LEU A 357 -16.55 -0.96 0.15
C LEU A 357 -17.53 -0.29 -0.82
N GLU A 358 -18.82 -0.20 -0.46
CA GLU A 358 -19.83 0.52 -1.23
C GLU A 358 -19.59 2.03 -1.23
N PHE A 359 -19.17 2.61 -0.11
CA PHE A 359 -18.72 3.99 -0.04
C PHE A 359 -17.51 4.23 -0.94
N PHE A 360 -16.48 3.39 -0.83
CA PHE A 360 -15.27 3.46 -1.61
C PHE A 360 -15.55 3.43 -3.12
N GLN A 361 -16.39 2.51 -3.58
CA GLN A 361 -16.78 2.38 -4.99
C GLN A 361 -17.52 3.62 -5.51
N ARG A 362 -18.40 4.20 -4.70
CA ARG A 362 -19.13 5.41 -5.05
C ARG A 362 -18.19 6.61 -5.19
N GLU A 363 -17.28 6.78 -4.24
CA GLU A 363 -16.33 7.90 -4.24
C GLU A 363 -15.24 7.76 -5.30
N ALA A 364 -14.91 6.56 -5.76
CA ALA A 364 -13.92 6.32 -6.81
C ALA A 364 -14.22 7.10 -8.12
N LYS A 365 -15.49 7.36 -8.42
CA LYS A 365 -15.90 8.12 -9.61
C LYS A 365 -15.62 9.61 -9.49
N SER A 366 -15.64 10.15 -8.29
CA SER A 366 -15.42 11.57 -8.01
C SER A 366 -13.96 11.88 -7.64
N ALA A 367 -13.14 10.87 -7.32
CA ALA A 367 -11.73 11.02 -7.02
C ALA A 367 -10.83 11.07 -8.28
N ARG A 368 -11.39 10.72 -9.46
CA ARG A 368 -10.68 10.69 -10.76
C ARG A 368 -10.98 11.96 -11.57
#